data_d3bee44e2c8a9c0b304bee851f1c4663
#
_entry.id   d3bee44e2c8a9c0b304bee851f1c4663
#
_cell.length_a   1.000
_cell.length_b   1.000
_cell.length_c   1.000
_cell.angle_alpha   90.00
_cell.angle_beta   90.00
_cell.angle_gamma   90.00
#
_symmetry.space_group_name_H-M   'P 1'
#
loop_
_entity.id
_entity.type
_entity.pdbx_description
1 polymer ?
#
loop_
_entity_poly.entity_id
_entity_poly.type
_entity_poly.pdbx_seq_one_letter_code
_entity_poly.pdbx_strand_id
1 'polypeptide(L)'
;MGLFAQKFPYLWKGKMVQNKKKDCPGKKKYLIGKRILPEPISGDTDIVKLIDNLDAYNGGRLRAACHLLRNRYSQEDVTVGLSLAGALTPAGLGRSAVIPLMNYGYVDWISATGANMYHDLHFAFNLPMHRGSHLVDDADLRKKGVTRIYDILFDYEDVLMETDRRLRKILVRPEFQKEMGTREFYHLLGRIMNEYEEKNNLGEVSILAAAYRHGIPVFTSSPGDSTIGMNVAGLELLAEAGGLQDLFKLKINPSKDVNDSTAIILNAKRYEHGKTAVILIGGGSPKNFMLQTEPQIQEVLMIPEVGQDYDINVTDARPDTGGLSGAPPSEAVSWGKIDPTQLEETVTAYLDVTVAFPLMVAYVRQTTRPKKQKRLYHRGQELHEKLMKSYLENNREVEQLKNLIKKLSAKPTGREK
;
A
#
# COMPACT_ATOMS: atom_id res chain seq x y z
N MET A 1 -17.26 67.27 -5.81
CA MET A 1 -18.59 66.87 -6.23
C MET A 1 -18.60 65.36 -5.95
N GLY A 2 -19.23 64.77 -4.98
CA GLY A 2 -20.40 65.14 -4.21
C GLY A 2 -21.27 63.87 -4.11
N LEU A 3 -21.43 63.31 -2.85
CA LEU A 3 -22.61 62.65 -2.38
C LEU A 3 -22.92 61.17 -2.94
N PHE A 4 -22.81 60.12 -2.14
CA PHE A 4 -23.92 59.60 -1.35
C PHE A 4 -23.43 58.64 -0.26
N ALA A 5 -23.40 59.17 0.97
CA ALA A 5 -23.38 58.36 2.17
C ALA A 5 -24.84 58.12 2.60
N GLN A 6 -25.36 56.90 2.49
CA GLN A 6 -26.59 56.52 3.17
C GLN A 6 -26.28 55.73 4.42
N LYS A 7 -26.46 56.35 5.57
CA LYS A 7 -26.52 55.76 6.91
C LYS A 7 -27.76 54.89 7.03
N PHE A 8 -27.59 53.63 7.42
CA PHE A 8 -28.69 52.84 7.98
C PHE A 8 -28.54 52.80 9.50
N PRO A 9 -29.51 53.43 10.24
CA PRO A 9 -29.57 53.27 11.68
C PRO A 9 -30.57 52.17 12.04
N TYR A 10 -30.14 50.98 12.30
CA TYR A 10 -30.93 50.07 13.12
C TYR A 10 -30.17 49.75 14.42
N LEU A 11 -30.36 50.65 15.39
CA LEU A 11 -30.14 50.38 16.81
C LEU A 11 -31.19 49.35 17.27
N TRP A 12 -30.82 48.07 17.31
CA TRP A 12 -31.56 47.08 18.03
C TRP A 12 -31.25 47.25 19.55
N LYS A 13 -32.06 48.00 20.27
CA LYS A 13 -32.11 47.94 21.72
C LYS A 13 -32.85 46.64 22.11
N GLY A 14 -32.17 45.52 22.00
CA GLY A 14 -32.61 44.24 22.56
C GLY A 14 -32.21 44.20 24.01
N LYS A 15 -33.21 44.18 24.92
CA LYS A 15 -33.02 43.78 26.34
C LYS A 15 -32.23 42.48 26.35
N MET A 16 -31.08 42.45 27.05
CA MET A 16 -30.39 41.23 27.37
C MET A 16 -31.36 40.36 28.23
N VAL A 17 -32.02 39.42 27.58
CA VAL A 17 -32.69 38.32 28.28
C VAL A 17 -31.54 37.48 28.83
N GLN A 18 -31.34 37.55 30.14
CA GLN A 18 -30.50 36.58 30.83
C GLN A 18 -31.14 35.19 30.65
N ASN A 19 -30.80 34.50 29.58
CA ASN A 19 -31.10 33.08 29.42
C ASN A 19 -30.35 32.33 30.51
N LYS A 20 -31.04 31.98 31.59
CA LYS A 20 -30.61 30.95 32.52
C LYS A 20 -30.27 29.73 31.66
N LYS A 21 -28.97 29.42 31.52
CA LYS A 21 -28.51 28.21 30.87
C LYS A 21 -29.23 27.04 31.51
N LYS A 22 -30.23 26.47 30.83
CA LYS A 22 -30.77 25.16 31.17
C LYS A 22 -29.61 24.19 30.96
N ASP A 23 -29.03 23.72 32.06
CA ASP A 23 -28.07 22.64 32.06
C ASP A 23 -28.79 21.38 31.53
N CYS A 24 -28.54 21.02 30.26
CA CYS A 24 -29.04 19.77 29.70
C CYS A 24 -28.22 18.62 30.31
N PRO A 25 -28.87 17.71 31.05
CA PRO A 25 -28.19 16.55 31.64
C PRO A 25 -27.45 15.78 30.51
N GLY A 26 -26.14 15.51 30.69
CA GLY A 26 -25.34 14.78 29.73
C GLY A 26 -24.58 15.63 28.69
N LYS A 27 -24.81 16.95 28.59
CA LYS A 27 -24.11 17.83 27.65
C LYS A 27 -22.58 17.77 27.80
N LYS A 28 -22.08 17.67 29.03
CA LYS A 28 -20.64 17.54 29.32
C LYS A 28 -20.02 16.29 28.68
N LYS A 29 -20.78 15.21 28.52
CA LYS A 29 -20.30 13.98 27.89
C LYS A 29 -19.83 14.17 26.44
N TYR A 30 -20.41 15.10 25.71
CA TYR A 30 -20.09 15.37 24.30
C TYR A 30 -19.11 16.52 24.12
N LEU A 31 -18.89 17.38 25.12
CA LEU A 31 -18.02 18.56 25.04
C LEU A 31 -16.72 18.34 25.84
N ILE A 32 -16.15 17.14 25.73
CA ILE A 32 -14.92 16.75 26.41
C ILE A 32 -13.68 16.99 25.54
N GLY A 33 -13.85 17.18 24.23
CA GLY A 33 -12.77 17.42 23.30
C GLY A 33 -12.06 18.78 23.53
N LYS A 34 -10.82 18.89 23.08
CA LYS A 34 -10.06 20.14 23.08
C LYS A 34 -10.84 21.23 22.35
N ARG A 35 -10.85 22.44 22.86
CA ARG A 35 -11.42 23.61 22.16
C ARG A 35 -10.61 23.87 20.89
N ILE A 36 -11.30 24.08 19.76
CA ILE A 36 -10.68 24.43 18.49
C ILE A 36 -10.18 25.88 18.57
N LEU A 37 -8.88 26.06 18.61
CA LEU A 37 -8.17 27.34 18.64
C LEU A 37 -6.83 27.17 17.87
N PRO A 38 -6.87 27.07 16.53
CA PRO A 38 -5.65 26.92 15.76
C PRO A 38 -4.84 28.22 15.77
N GLU A 39 -3.53 28.08 15.78
CA GLU A 39 -2.61 29.21 15.66
C GLU A 39 -2.61 29.75 14.22
N PRO A 40 -2.48 31.08 14.02
CA PRO A 40 -2.30 31.64 12.70
C PRO A 40 -1.02 31.10 12.03
N ILE A 41 -1.12 30.82 10.72
CA ILE A 41 0.06 30.45 9.93
C ILE A 41 0.96 31.68 9.81
N SER A 42 2.23 31.53 10.15
CA SER A 42 3.28 32.54 10.10
C SER A 42 4.45 32.05 9.23
N GLY A 43 5.42 32.91 8.98
CA GLY A 43 6.56 32.57 8.14
C GLY A 43 7.51 31.51 8.72
N ASP A 44 7.38 31.18 10.00
CA ASP A 44 8.14 30.11 10.71
C ASP A 44 7.31 28.85 10.96
N THR A 45 6.12 28.76 10.39
CA THR A 45 5.26 27.57 10.48
C THR A 45 5.85 26.45 9.65
N ASP A 46 6.46 25.46 10.30
CA ASP A 46 6.96 24.24 9.68
C ASP A 46 5.83 23.20 9.47
N ILE A 47 6.17 22.07 8.87
CA ILE A 47 5.20 20.99 8.56
C ILE A 47 4.57 20.39 9.83
N VAL A 48 5.30 20.33 10.92
CA VAL A 48 4.83 19.74 12.20
C VAL A 48 3.79 20.68 12.81
N LYS A 49 4.12 21.96 12.95
CA LYS A 49 3.18 22.99 13.44
C LYS A 49 1.93 23.08 12.56
N LEU A 50 2.13 23.02 11.22
CA LEU A 50 1.01 23.07 10.28
C LEU A 50 0.04 21.92 10.51
N ILE A 51 0.54 20.67 10.55
CA ILE A 51 -0.30 19.47 10.73
C ILE A 51 -0.94 19.46 12.12
N ASP A 52 -0.18 19.81 13.17
CA ASP A 52 -0.68 19.79 14.56
C ASP A 52 -1.80 20.83 14.79
N ASN A 53 -1.91 21.84 13.94
CA ASN A 53 -2.98 22.84 13.94
C ASN A 53 -4.25 22.44 13.16
N LEU A 54 -4.27 21.31 12.47
CA LEU A 54 -5.43 20.80 11.74
C LEU A 54 -6.42 20.12 12.69
N ASP A 55 -7.41 20.83 13.20
CA ASP A 55 -8.25 20.35 14.31
C ASP A 55 -9.46 19.51 13.89
N ALA A 56 -10.01 19.66 12.67
CA ALA A 56 -11.26 19.04 12.28
C ALA A 56 -11.30 18.62 10.81
N TYR A 57 -12.40 17.94 10.42
CA TYR A 57 -12.64 17.44 9.06
C TYR A 57 -11.48 16.57 8.54
N ASN A 58 -11.18 16.61 7.25
CA ASN A 58 -10.06 15.85 6.67
C ASN A 58 -8.70 16.33 7.15
N GLY A 59 -8.53 17.60 7.48
CA GLY A 59 -7.33 18.10 8.14
C GLY A 59 -7.09 17.41 9.48
N GLY A 60 -8.12 17.32 10.33
CA GLY A 60 -8.04 16.60 11.59
C GLY A 60 -7.76 15.10 11.42
N ARG A 61 -8.25 14.47 10.33
CA ARG A 61 -7.93 13.08 9.98
C ARG A 61 -6.48 12.91 9.54
N LEU A 62 -5.94 13.85 8.74
CA LEU A 62 -4.51 13.87 8.38
C LEU A 62 -3.62 13.97 9.62
N ARG A 63 -3.97 14.89 10.55
CA ARG A 63 -3.28 14.99 11.84
C ARG A 63 -3.35 13.70 12.62
N ALA A 64 -4.54 13.08 12.72
CA ALA A 64 -4.71 11.82 13.43
C ALA A 64 -3.85 10.70 12.82
N ALA A 65 -3.78 10.60 11.48
CA ALA A 65 -2.91 9.66 10.79
C ALA A 65 -1.43 9.91 11.09
N CYS A 66 -0.99 11.16 11.08
CA CYS A 66 0.38 11.55 11.43
C CYS A 66 0.71 11.23 12.90
N HIS A 67 -0.24 11.47 13.82
CA HIS A 67 -0.07 11.14 15.25
C HIS A 67 -0.03 9.62 15.47
N LEU A 68 -0.84 8.86 14.75
CA LEU A 68 -0.83 7.40 14.81
C LEU A 68 0.52 6.85 14.32
N LEU A 69 1.03 7.34 13.19
CA LEU A 69 2.38 7.03 12.69
C LEU A 69 3.46 7.33 13.75
N ARG A 70 3.40 8.52 14.37
CA ARG A 70 4.37 8.93 15.40
C ARG A 70 4.27 8.08 16.65
N ASN A 71 3.06 7.76 17.13
CA ASN A 71 2.85 7.21 18.47
C ASN A 71 2.82 5.69 18.50
N ARG A 72 2.37 5.03 17.40
CA ARG A 72 2.20 3.58 17.30
C ARG A 72 3.15 2.93 16.33
N TYR A 73 3.21 3.41 15.11
CA TYR A 73 4.05 2.80 14.05
C TYR A 73 5.55 2.96 14.31
N SER A 74 5.93 3.91 15.16
CA SER A 74 7.31 4.13 15.58
C SER A 74 7.84 3.06 16.55
N GLN A 75 6.98 2.23 17.12
CA GLN A 75 7.37 1.20 18.08
C GLN A 75 8.05 0.02 17.38
N GLU A 76 9.10 -0.53 17.96
CA GLU A 76 9.93 -1.59 17.37
C GLU A 76 9.19 -2.92 17.20
N ASP A 77 8.23 -3.21 18.09
CA ASP A 77 7.40 -4.42 18.06
C ASP A 77 6.27 -4.37 17.00
N VAL A 78 6.05 -3.22 16.37
CA VAL A 78 5.02 -3.06 15.33
C VAL A 78 5.57 -3.47 13.97
N THR A 79 4.89 -4.41 13.29
CA THR A 79 5.16 -4.81 11.90
C THR A 79 4.26 -4.02 10.95
N VAL A 80 4.86 -3.26 10.05
CA VAL A 80 4.16 -2.29 9.19
C VAL A 80 4.09 -2.76 7.76
N GLY A 81 2.87 -2.91 7.24
CA GLY A 81 2.59 -3.10 5.82
C GLY A 81 2.26 -1.78 5.11
N LEU A 82 2.79 -1.59 3.91
CA LEU A 82 2.47 -0.46 3.03
C LEU A 82 1.73 -0.95 1.79
N SER A 83 0.51 -0.45 1.57
CA SER A 83 -0.27 -0.73 0.35
C SER A 83 -0.20 0.45 -0.60
N LEU A 84 0.11 0.19 -1.88
CA LEU A 84 0.21 1.19 -2.95
C LEU A 84 -0.75 0.84 -4.08
N ALA A 85 -1.86 1.57 -4.19
CA ALA A 85 -2.83 1.41 -5.27
C ALA A 85 -2.51 2.31 -6.47
N GLY A 86 -3.22 2.11 -7.57
CA GLY A 86 -3.08 2.91 -8.79
C GLY A 86 -1.67 2.85 -9.39
N ALA A 87 -1.20 3.98 -9.88
CA ALA A 87 0.15 4.17 -10.44
C ALA A 87 0.75 5.48 -9.89
N LEU A 88 1.31 5.42 -8.69
CA LEU A 88 1.87 6.58 -7.98
C LEU A 88 3.34 6.85 -8.35
N THR A 89 4.05 5.80 -8.79
CA THR A 89 5.46 5.89 -9.16
C THR A 89 5.73 6.85 -10.32
N PRO A 90 4.91 6.94 -11.40
CA PRO A 90 5.12 7.93 -12.46
C PRO A 90 5.16 9.38 -11.95
N ALA A 91 4.37 9.71 -10.92
CA ALA A 91 4.37 11.02 -10.27
C ALA A 91 5.59 11.26 -9.34
N GLY A 92 6.54 10.32 -9.30
CA GLY A 92 7.75 10.43 -8.48
C GLY A 92 7.57 10.08 -7.01
N LEU A 93 6.38 9.59 -6.58
CA LEU A 93 6.12 9.25 -5.17
C LEU A 93 6.95 8.07 -4.66
N GLY A 94 7.42 7.20 -5.54
CA GLY A 94 8.39 6.17 -5.18
C GLY A 94 9.64 6.78 -4.55
N ARG A 95 10.30 7.68 -5.28
CA ARG A 95 11.53 8.36 -4.86
C ARG A 95 11.29 9.36 -3.73
N SER A 96 10.20 10.13 -3.80
CA SER A 96 9.99 11.25 -2.87
C SER A 96 9.39 10.86 -1.52
N ALA A 97 8.66 9.75 -1.44
CA ALA A 97 7.94 9.36 -0.23
C ALA A 97 8.16 7.89 0.18
N VAL A 98 8.00 6.92 -0.74
CA VAL A 98 8.09 5.49 -0.40
C VAL A 98 9.49 5.11 0.05
N ILE A 99 10.52 5.40 -0.75
CA ILE A 99 11.92 5.09 -0.42
C ILE A 99 12.36 5.78 0.88
N PRO A 100 12.11 7.10 1.09
CA PRO A 100 12.39 7.73 2.37
C PRO A 100 11.73 7.08 3.59
N LEU A 101 10.49 6.57 3.45
CA LEU A 101 9.79 5.88 4.52
C LEU A 101 10.38 4.48 4.78
N MET A 102 10.77 3.76 3.70
CA MET A 102 11.49 2.49 3.79
C MET A 102 12.85 2.67 4.48
N ASN A 103 13.65 3.64 4.06
CA ASN A 103 14.96 3.94 4.66
C ASN A 103 14.85 4.32 6.15
N TYR A 104 13.70 4.85 6.54
CA TYR A 104 13.43 5.21 7.94
C TYR A 104 12.96 4.02 8.80
N GLY A 105 12.75 2.83 8.18
CA GLY A 105 12.35 1.60 8.86
C GLY A 105 10.85 1.51 9.17
N TYR A 106 10.02 2.31 8.50
CA TYR A 106 8.56 2.34 8.71
C TYR A 106 7.79 1.47 7.72
N VAL A 107 8.48 0.63 6.96
CA VAL A 107 7.87 -0.34 6.03
C VAL A 107 8.60 -1.67 6.17
N ASP A 108 7.87 -2.70 6.59
CA ASP A 108 8.40 -4.05 6.75
C ASP A 108 8.00 -4.96 5.58
N TRP A 109 6.88 -4.68 4.90
CA TRP A 109 6.44 -5.36 3.69
C TRP A 109 5.52 -4.47 2.85
N ILE A 110 5.42 -4.76 1.55
CA ILE A 110 4.66 -3.95 0.58
C ILE A 110 3.69 -4.84 -0.18
N SER A 111 2.45 -4.36 -0.37
CA SER A 111 1.53 -4.85 -1.41
C SER A 111 1.25 -3.71 -2.39
N ALA A 112 1.55 -3.90 -3.67
CA ALA A 112 1.41 -2.86 -4.67
C ALA A 112 0.72 -3.36 -5.93
N THR A 113 0.15 -2.44 -6.72
CA THR A 113 -0.24 -2.76 -8.09
C THR A 113 1.00 -3.09 -8.92
N GLY A 114 0.86 -3.97 -9.89
CA GLY A 114 1.93 -4.22 -10.84
C GLY A 114 2.29 -2.98 -11.66
N ALA A 115 1.36 -2.04 -11.83
CA ALA A 115 1.62 -0.75 -12.49
C ALA A 115 2.64 0.09 -11.72
N ASN A 116 2.54 0.17 -10.38
CA ASN A 116 3.56 0.85 -9.57
C ASN A 116 4.95 0.24 -9.79
N MET A 117 5.05 -1.08 -9.79
CA MET A 117 6.32 -1.79 -9.96
C MET A 117 6.86 -1.69 -11.38
N TYR A 118 5.98 -1.67 -12.39
CA TYR A 118 6.39 -1.48 -13.77
C TYR A 118 6.97 -0.08 -14.02
N HIS A 119 6.29 0.95 -13.56
CA HIS A 119 6.76 2.32 -13.72
C HIS A 119 7.98 2.64 -12.84
N ASP A 120 8.20 1.90 -11.76
CA ASP A 120 9.44 1.94 -10.97
C ASP A 120 10.68 1.57 -11.82
N LEU A 121 10.51 0.64 -12.79
CA LEU A 121 11.58 0.26 -13.70
C LEU A 121 12.05 1.40 -14.61
N HIS A 122 11.17 2.35 -14.98
CA HIS A 122 11.58 3.50 -15.79
C HIS A 122 12.63 4.33 -15.05
N PHE A 123 12.46 4.56 -13.76
CA PHE A 123 13.44 5.28 -12.94
C PHE A 123 14.74 4.47 -12.79
N ALA A 124 14.65 3.17 -12.52
CA ALA A 124 15.80 2.29 -12.39
C ALA A 124 16.61 2.20 -13.70
N PHE A 125 15.94 2.21 -14.85
CA PHE A 125 16.56 2.20 -16.17
C PHE A 125 17.01 3.59 -16.65
N ASN A 126 16.76 4.63 -15.86
CA ASN A 126 17.01 6.04 -16.18
C ASN A 126 16.31 6.48 -17.49
N LEU A 127 15.07 6.07 -17.67
CA LEU A 127 14.22 6.43 -18.80
C LEU A 127 13.35 7.64 -18.45
N PRO A 128 13.29 8.68 -19.29
CA PRO A 128 12.68 9.96 -18.89
C PRO A 128 11.16 9.92 -18.95
N MET A 129 10.54 10.45 -17.92
CA MET A 129 9.14 10.87 -17.91
C MET A 129 9.07 12.38 -17.74
N HIS A 130 8.11 13.02 -18.42
CA HIS A 130 8.03 14.47 -18.52
C HIS A 130 6.72 14.99 -17.93
N ARG A 131 6.79 16.08 -17.20
CA ARG A 131 5.60 16.83 -16.84
C ARG A 131 5.00 17.46 -18.11
N GLY A 132 3.71 17.24 -18.32
CA GLY A 132 2.96 17.78 -19.45
C GLY A 132 1.66 18.47 -19.05
N SER A 133 0.67 18.40 -19.92
CA SER A 133 -0.69 18.89 -19.69
C SER A 133 -1.69 17.75 -19.91
N HIS A 134 -2.77 17.76 -19.13
CA HIS A 134 -3.91 16.88 -19.39
C HIS A 134 -4.83 17.42 -20.52
N LEU A 135 -4.65 18.67 -20.92
CA LEU A 135 -5.37 19.33 -22.01
C LEU A 135 -4.63 19.13 -23.34
N VAL A 136 -4.53 17.88 -23.78
CA VAL A 136 -3.86 17.47 -25.02
C VAL A 136 -4.77 16.56 -25.84
N ASP A 137 -4.53 16.49 -27.14
CA ASP A 137 -5.23 15.58 -28.05
C ASP A 137 -4.57 14.19 -27.99
N ASP A 138 -5.27 13.22 -27.40
CA ASP A 138 -4.78 11.83 -27.29
C ASP A 138 -4.62 11.12 -28.63
N ALA A 139 -5.40 11.50 -29.65
CA ALA A 139 -5.24 10.93 -31.00
C ALA A 139 -3.97 11.46 -31.67
N ASP A 140 -3.62 12.72 -31.42
CA ASP A 140 -2.37 13.33 -31.89
C ASP A 140 -1.16 12.74 -31.14
N LEU A 141 -1.26 12.60 -29.80
CA LEU A 141 -0.22 11.92 -29.02
C LEU A 141 0.05 10.52 -29.55
N ARG A 142 -1.00 9.71 -29.81
CA ARG A 142 -0.88 8.34 -30.34
C ARG A 142 -0.14 8.31 -31.68
N LYS A 143 -0.47 9.23 -32.58
CA LYS A 143 0.20 9.34 -33.90
C LYS A 143 1.67 9.70 -33.78
N LYS A 144 2.03 10.45 -32.74
CA LYS A 144 3.40 10.89 -32.48
C LYS A 144 4.21 9.95 -31.61
N GLY A 145 3.64 8.80 -31.22
CA GLY A 145 4.32 7.83 -30.35
C GLY A 145 4.53 8.33 -28.93
N VAL A 146 3.63 9.18 -28.42
CA VAL A 146 3.67 9.67 -27.04
C VAL A 146 2.51 9.05 -26.25
N THR A 147 2.79 8.58 -25.04
CA THR A 147 1.81 8.07 -24.09
C THR A 147 1.70 9.01 -22.90
N ARG A 148 0.51 9.10 -22.30
CA ARG A 148 0.32 9.88 -21.08
C ARG A 148 -0.35 9.09 -19.96
N ILE A 149 0.01 9.47 -18.73
CA ILE A 149 -0.73 9.15 -17.51
C ILE A 149 -1.17 10.49 -16.94
N TYR A 150 -2.41 10.91 -17.22
CA TYR A 150 -2.98 12.22 -16.91
C TYR A 150 -2.12 13.38 -17.46
N ASP A 151 -1.25 13.99 -16.66
CA ASP A 151 -0.35 15.09 -17.03
C ASP A 151 1.15 14.68 -17.09
N ILE A 152 1.43 13.39 -17.08
CA ILE A 152 2.78 12.85 -17.26
C ILE A 152 2.87 12.26 -18.65
N LEU A 153 3.86 12.71 -19.43
CA LEU A 153 4.10 12.29 -20.81
C LEU A 153 5.39 11.50 -20.90
N PHE A 154 5.42 10.47 -21.73
CA PHE A 154 6.62 9.70 -22.03
C PHE A 154 6.56 9.06 -23.41
N ASP A 155 7.73 8.82 -23.99
CA ASP A 155 7.88 8.25 -25.31
C ASP A 155 7.42 6.78 -25.31
N TYR A 156 6.66 6.39 -26.32
CA TYR A 156 6.16 5.02 -26.46
C TYR A 156 7.31 4.04 -26.79
N GLU A 157 8.20 4.41 -27.72
CA GLU A 157 9.27 3.53 -28.17
C GLU A 157 10.46 3.54 -27.21
N ASP A 158 10.93 4.74 -26.83
CA ASP A 158 12.15 4.91 -26.05
C ASP A 158 11.95 4.67 -24.54
N VAL A 159 10.70 4.71 -24.04
CA VAL A 159 10.41 4.43 -22.63
C VAL A 159 9.65 3.13 -22.46
N LEU A 160 8.42 3.00 -23.00
CA LEU A 160 7.63 1.79 -22.79
C LEU A 160 8.24 0.55 -23.45
N MET A 161 8.43 0.61 -24.76
CA MET A 161 8.96 -0.54 -25.51
C MET A 161 10.40 -0.89 -25.09
N GLU A 162 11.20 0.12 -24.72
CA GLU A 162 12.54 -0.11 -24.21
C GLU A 162 12.53 -0.76 -22.82
N THR A 163 11.61 -0.35 -21.94
CA THR A 163 11.41 -1.04 -20.64
C THR A 163 11.04 -2.49 -20.84
N ASP A 164 10.11 -2.77 -21.75
CA ASP A 164 9.70 -4.14 -22.07
C ASP A 164 10.83 -4.97 -22.67
N ARG A 165 11.63 -4.40 -23.55
CA ARG A 165 12.82 -5.07 -24.11
C ARG A 165 13.84 -5.44 -23.03
N ARG A 166 14.11 -4.51 -22.10
CA ARG A 166 15.03 -4.77 -20.97
C ARG A 166 14.44 -5.79 -20.01
N LEU A 167 13.17 -5.65 -19.67
CA LEU A 167 12.47 -6.59 -18.79
C LEU A 167 12.51 -8.02 -19.35
N ARG A 168 12.15 -8.23 -20.62
CA ARG A 168 12.22 -9.56 -21.24
C ARG A 168 13.62 -10.16 -21.21
N LYS A 169 14.67 -9.36 -21.45
CA LYS A 169 16.07 -9.82 -21.32
C LYS A 169 16.42 -10.25 -19.88
N ILE A 170 15.81 -9.63 -18.88
CA ILE A 170 15.98 -10.00 -17.48
C ILE A 170 15.22 -11.30 -17.18
N LEU A 171 13.97 -11.40 -17.63
CA LEU A 171 13.08 -12.53 -17.30
C LEU A 171 13.53 -13.87 -17.89
N VAL A 172 14.34 -13.86 -18.93
CA VAL A 172 14.91 -15.09 -19.49
C VAL A 172 16.18 -15.58 -18.78
N ARG A 173 16.67 -14.86 -17.77
CA ARG A 173 17.86 -15.29 -16.99
C ARG A 173 17.56 -16.54 -16.18
N PRO A 174 18.57 -17.39 -15.91
CA PRO A 174 18.37 -18.70 -15.21
C PRO A 174 17.68 -18.59 -13.85
N GLU A 175 17.96 -17.54 -13.07
CA GLU A 175 17.38 -17.35 -11.75
C GLU A 175 15.85 -17.16 -11.74
N PHE A 176 15.28 -16.76 -12.88
CA PHE A 176 13.82 -16.63 -13.05
C PHE A 176 13.17 -17.91 -13.58
N GLN A 177 13.91 -18.93 -14.02
CA GLN A 177 13.34 -20.12 -14.69
C GLN A 177 12.80 -21.15 -13.71
N LYS A 178 11.79 -20.76 -12.92
CA LYS A 178 11.05 -21.59 -11.97
C LYS A 178 9.71 -21.00 -11.61
N GLU A 179 8.86 -21.78 -10.96
CA GLU A 179 7.64 -21.27 -10.34
C GLU A 179 7.96 -20.53 -9.04
N MET A 180 7.51 -19.27 -8.93
CA MET A 180 7.73 -18.42 -7.76
C MET A 180 6.53 -17.51 -7.48
N GLY A 181 6.40 -17.01 -6.25
CA GLY A 181 5.50 -15.90 -5.93
C GLY A 181 6.07 -14.55 -6.35
N THR A 182 5.25 -13.51 -6.32
CA THR A 182 5.71 -12.14 -6.65
C THR A 182 6.73 -11.64 -5.64
N ARG A 183 6.69 -12.10 -4.39
CA ARG A 183 7.71 -11.82 -3.36
C ARG A 183 9.13 -12.15 -3.84
N GLU A 184 9.34 -13.37 -4.33
CA GLU A 184 10.65 -13.81 -4.84
C GLU A 184 10.99 -13.11 -6.15
N PHE A 185 10.01 -13.00 -7.05
CA PHE A 185 10.15 -12.33 -8.33
C PHE A 185 10.65 -10.89 -8.18
N TYR A 186 10.01 -10.08 -7.33
CA TYR A 186 10.43 -8.70 -7.11
C TYR A 186 11.73 -8.57 -6.33
N HIS A 187 12.08 -9.53 -5.50
CA HIS A 187 13.40 -9.52 -4.86
C HIS A 187 14.52 -9.72 -5.88
N LEU A 188 14.37 -10.67 -6.81
CA LEU A 188 15.33 -10.90 -7.88
C LEU A 188 15.41 -9.67 -8.81
N LEU A 189 14.27 -9.11 -9.17
CA LEU A 189 14.21 -7.90 -9.99
C LEU A 189 14.82 -6.71 -9.25
N GLY A 190 14.55 -6.55 -7.96
CA GLY A 190 15.11 -5.50 -7.11
C GLY A 190 16.63 -5.57 -6.99
N ARG A 191 17.21 -6.77 -6.91
CA ARG A 191 18.66 -6.95 -6.98
C ARG A 191 19.25 -6.39 -8.26
N ILE A 192 18.61 -6.69 -9.39
CA ILE A 192 19.07 -6.19 -10.70
C ILE A 192 18.89 -4.67 -10.79
N MET A 193 17.78 -4.12 -10.27
CA MET A 193 17.58 -2.67 -10.23
C MET A 193 18.61 -1.97 -9.35
N ASN A 194 18.99 -2.57 -8.23
CA ASN A 194 20.09 -2.07 -7.39
C ASN A 194 21.44 -2.03 -8.15
N GLU A 195 21.74 -3.08 -8.91
CA GLU A 195 22.93 -3.11 -9.78
C GLU A 195 22.90 -1.99 -10.86
N TYR A 196 21.70 -1.67 -11.39
CA TYR A 196 21.52 -0.55 -12.33
C TYR A 196 21.71 0.81 -11.65
N GLU A 197 21.17 1.03 -10.46
CA GLU A 197 21.36 2.26 -9.69
C GLU A 197 22.86 2.50 -9.43
N GLU A 198 23.57 1.48 -8.94
CA GLU A 198 25.00 1.56 -8.63
C GLU A 198 25.85 1.83 -9.88
N LYS A 199 25.65 1.04 -10.93
CA LYS A 199 26.41 1.15 -12.17
C LYS A 199 26.27 2.51 -12.84
N ASN A 200 25.10 3.12 -12.76
CA ASN A 200 24.79 4.39 -13.43
C ASN A 200 24.83 5.60 -12.49
N ASN A 201 25.22 5.42 -11.23
CA ASN A 201 25.29 6.48 -10.21
C ASN A 201 23.96 7.27 -10.07
N LEU A 202 22.81 6.58 -10.10
CA LEU A 202 21.49 7.22 -10.09
C LEU A 202 21.06 7.66 -8.69
N GLY A 203 21.72 7.17 -7.65
CA GLY A 203 21.23 7.24 -6.27
C GLY A 203 20.02 6.32 -6.06
N GLU A 204 19.24 6.58 -5.05
CA GLU A 204 18.07 5.77 -4.70
C GLU A 204 16.83 6.25 -5.48
N VAL A 205 16.48 5.58 -6.55
CA VAL A 205 15.38 5.96 -7.46
C VAL A 205 14.30 4.90 -7.59
N SER A 206 14.61 3.63 -7.26
CA SER A 206 13.71 2.48 -7.42
C SER A 206 13.27 1.92 -6.08
N ILE A 207 11.94 1.73 -5.92
CA ILE A 207 11.32 1.04 -4.78
C ILE A 207 11.83 -0.40 -4.69
N LEU A 208 11.94 -1.09 -5.84
CA LEU A 208 12.39 -2.48 -5.88
C LEU A 208 13.86 -2.61 -5.44
N ALA A 209 14.72 -1.67 -5.86
CA ALA A 209 16.12 -1.63 -5.40
C ALA A 209 16.21 -1.39 -3.89
N ALA A 210 15.45 -0.41 -3.37
CA ALA A 210 15.40 -0.14 -1.94
C ALA A 210 14.85 -1.33 -1.14
N ALA A 211 13.80 -2.00 -1.64
CA ALA A 211 13.24 -3.19 -1.02
C ALA A 211 14.27 -4.33 -0.95
N TYR A 212 15.05 -4.53 -2.00
CA TYR A 212 16.17 -5.49 -2.00
C TYR A 212 17.21 -5.16 -0.92
N ARG A 213 17.69 -3.93 -0.87
CA ARG A 213 18.70 -3.47 0.13
C ARG A 213 18.24 -3.69 1.56
N HIS A 214 16.97 -3.38 1.84
CA HIS A 214 16.37 -3.49 3.17
C HIS A 214 15.79 -4.86 3.50
N GLY A 215 15.76 -5.80 2.52
CA GLY A 215 15.15 -7.12 2.70
C GLY A 215 13.64 -7.05 2.96
N ILE A 216 12.96 -6.10 2.33
CA ILE A 216 11.52 -5.88 2.41
C ILE A 216 10.85 -6.73 1.32
N PRO A 217 9.93 -7.67 1.66
CA PRO A 217 9.17 -8.40 0.66
C PRO A 217 8.14 -7.50 -0.02
N VAL A 218 8.04 -7.61 -1.35
CA VAL A 218 7.07 -6.89 -2.19
C VAL A 218 6.15 -7.89 -2.86
N PHE A 219 4.85 -7.67 -2.75
CA PHE A 219 3.79 -8.48 -3.32
C PHE A 219 2.97 -7.69 -4.34
N THR A 220 2.44 -8.38 -5.34
CA THR A 220 1.41 -7.83 -6.24
C THR A 220 0.18 -8.72 -6.18
N SER A 221 -0.93 -8.14 -5.74
CA SER A 221 -2.21 -8.84 -5.56
C SER A 221 -2.84 -9.35 -6.87
N SER A 222 -2.54 -8.71 -7.98
CA SER A 222 -3.06 -9.03 -9.31
C SER A 222 -1.92 -9.00 -10.34
N PRO A 223 -1.02 -10.02 -10.36
CA PRO A 223 0.18 -9.97 -11.20
C PRO A 223 -0.13 -9.90 -12.70
N GLY A 224 -1.24 -10.49 -13.17
CA GLY A 224 -1.67 -10.43 -14.56
C GLY A 224 -2.22 -9.06 -15.02
N ASP A 225 -2.59 -8.20 -14.08
CA ASP A 225 -3.10 -6.84 -14.33
C ASP A 225 -1.96 -5.82 -14.37
N SER A 226 -0.93 -6.09 -15.15
CA SER A 226 0.19 -5.15 -15.34
C SER A 226 1.03 -5.53 -16.55
N THR A 227 1.78 -4.56 -17.06
CA THR A 227 2.72 -4.80 -18.17
C THR A 227 3.82 -5.81 -17.79
N ILE A 228 4.19 -5.92 -16.50
CA ILE A 228 5.08 -6.99 -16.04
C ILE A 228 4.46 -8.36 -16.31
N GLY A 229 3.23 -8.58 -15.86
CA GLY A 229 2.49 -9.84 -16.10
C GLY A 229 2.26 -10.11 -17.60
N MET A 230 1.96 -9.08 -18.37
CA MET A 230 1.82 -9.19 -19.85
C MET A 230 3.14 -9.64 -20.50
N ASN A 231 4.30 -9.16 -20.06
CA ASN A 231 5.60 -9.61 -20.56
C ASN A 231 5.90 -11.07 -20.18
N VAL A 232 5.53 -11.51 -18.96
CA VAL A 232 5.62 -12.93 -18.57
C VAL A 232 4.76 -13.79 -19.48
N ALA A 233 3.48 -13.44 -19.67
CA ALA A 233 2.56 -14.16 -20.54
C ALA A 233 3.02 -14.20 -21.99
N GLY A 234 3.57 -13.08 -22.51
CA GLY A 234 4.15 -13.03 -23.85
C GLY A 234 5.33 -13.96 -24.05
N LEU A 235 6.19 -14.10 -23.02
CA LEU A 235 7.32 -15.04 -23.04
C LEU A 235 6.86 -16.50 -22.94
N GLU A 236 5.81 -16.80 -22.14
CA GLU A 236 5.21 -18.13 -22.09
C GLU A 236 4.63 -18.53 -23.46
N LEU A 237 3.89 -17.63 -24.11
CA LEU A 237 3.36 -17.87 -25.44
C LEU A 237 4.48 -18.07 -26.50
N LEU A 238 5.56 -17.28 -26.41
CA LEU A 238 6.73 -17.47 -27.26
C LEU A 238 7.37 -18.85 -27.04
N ALA A 239 7.51 -19.26 -25.79
CA ALA A 239 8.08 -20.57 -25.44
C ALA A 239 7.22 -21.72 -25.97
N GLU A 240 5.90 -21.61 -25.87
CA GLU A 240 4.96 -22.59 -26.41
C GLU A 240 5.05 -22.66 -27.94
N ALA A 241 4.96 -21.53 -28.65
CA ALA A 241 5.01 -21.49 -30.11
C ALA A 241 6.38 -21.91 -30.68
N GLY A 242 7.47 -21.68 -29.93
CA GLY A 242 8.83 -22.00 -30.32
C GLY A 242 9.33 -23.37 -29.84
N GLY A 243 8.55 -24.17 -29.12
CA GLY A 243 9.01 -25.44 -28.54
C GLY A 243 10.08 -25.29 -27.49
N LEU A 244 10.04 -24.18 -26.71
CA LEU A 244 11.05 -23.83 -25.70
C LEU A 244 10.57 -24.02 -24.25
N GLN A 245 9.46 -24.76 -24.04
CA GLN A 245 8.84 -24.94 -22.70
C GLN A 245 9.79 -25.60 -21.68
N ASP A 246 10.77 -26.38 -22.13
CA ASP A 246 11.77 -26.94 -21.25
C ASP A 246 12.84 -25.94 -20.80
N LEU A 247 12.98 -24.83 -21.51
CA LEU A 247 13.95 -23.76 -21.25
C LEU A 247 13.33 -22.57 -20.52
N PHE A 248 12.09 -22.19 -20.85
CA PHE A 248 11.37 -21.11 -20.18
C PHE A 248 10.36 -21.69 -19.20
N LYS A 249 10.65 -21.56 -17.90
CA LYS A 249 9.89 -22.16 -16.79
C LYS A 249 9.36 -21.13 -15.79
N LEU A 250 9.49 -19.83 -16.07
CA LEU A 250 8.98 -18.79 -15.20
C LEU A 250 7.45 -18.89 -15.11
N LYS A 251 6.93 -19.07 -13.89
CA LYS A 251 5.50 -19.00 -13.60
C LYS A 251 5.30 -18.22 -12.31
N ILE A 252 4.35 -17.28 -12.34
CA ILE A 252 3.95 -16.56 -11.13
C ILE A 252 2.81 -17.31 -10.46
N ASN A 253 3.02 -17.73 -9.21
CA ASN A 253 2.04 -18.44 -8.41
C ASN A 253 1.50 -17.55 -7.27
N PRO A 254 0.29 -16.96 -7.41
CA PRO A 254 -0.29 -16.10 -6.37
C PRO A 254 -0.54 -16.80 -5.03
N SER A 255 -0.75 -18.13 -5.02
CA SER A 255 -0.97 -18.87 -3.77
C SER A 255 0.25 -18.83 -2.84
N LYS A 256 1.46 -18.75 -3.41
CA LYS A 256 2.68 -18.54 -2.61
C LYS A 256 2.65 -17.20 -1.90
N ASP A 257 2.21 -16.15 -2.59
CA ASP A 257 2.14 -14.80 -2.02
C ASP A 257 1.09 -14.69 -0.91
N VAL A 258 -0.06 -15.37 -1.06
CA VAL A 258 -1.09 -15.43 -0.01
C VAL A 258 -0.51 -16.06 1.26
N ASN A 259 0.17 -17.20 1.14
CA ASN A 259 0.76 -17.87 2.31
C ASN A 259 1.93 -17.07 2.91
N ASP A 260 2.79 -16.49 2.08
CA ASP A 260 3.95 -15.74 2.54
C ASP A 260 3.54 -14.43 3.26
N SER A 261 2.54 -13.71 2.75
CA SER A 261 2.03 -12.51 3.42
C SER A 261 1.29 -12.84 4.73
N THR A 262 0.52 -13.93 4.73
CA THR A 262 -0.15 -14.45 5.94
C THR A 262 0.87 -14.85 7.00
N ALA A 263 1.98 -15.48 6.60
CA ALA A 263 3.06 -15.89 7.52
C ALA A 263 3.72 -14.67 8.22
N ILE A 264 3.82 -13.52 7.54
CA ILE A 264 4.33 -12.27 8.13
C ILE A 264 3.43 -11.85 9.30
N ILE A 265 2.12 -11.78 9.09
CA ILE A 265 1.16 -11.32 10.09
C ILE A 265 1.09 -12.30 11.27
N LEU A 266 0.96 -13.59 10.98
CA LEU A 266 0.91 -14.61 12.03
C LEU A 266 2.18 -14.60 12.90
N ASN A 267 3.35 -14.44 12.27
CA ASN A 267 4.62 -14.38 13.01
C ASN A 267 4.67 -13.14 13.92
N ALA A 268 4.29 -11.97 13.40
CA ALA A 268 4.33 -10.72 14.18
C ALA A 268 3.47 -10.83 15.45
N LYS A 269 2.28 -11.38 15.34
CA LYS A 269 1.33 -11.44 16.46
C LYS A 269 1.57 -12.65 17.37
N ARG A 270 1.67 -13.85 16.79
CA ARG A 270 1.70 -15.10 17.58
C ARG A 270 3.08 -15.46 18.10
N TYR A 271 4.13 -15.22 17.34
CA TYR A 271 5.49 -15.66 17.67
C TYR A 271 6.38 -14.54 18.22
N GLU A 272 6.20 -13.32 17.75
CA GLU A 272 6.93 -12.15 18.26
C GLU A 272 6.15 -11.39 19.35
N HIS A 273 4.87 -11.72 19.56
CA HIS A 273 3.97 -11.05 20.52
C HIS A 273 3.93 -9.53 20.31
N GLY A 274 4.12 -9.11 19.06
CA GLY A 274 4.08 -7.72 18.64
C GLY A 274 2.72 -7.30 18.11
N LYS A 275 2.69 -6.16 17.43
CA LYS A 275 1.53 -5.56 16.82
C LYS A 275 1.66 -5.52 15.30
N THR A 276 0.53 -5.43 14.61
CA THR A 276 0.47 -5.26 13.16
C THR A 276 -0.18 -3.95 12.78
N ALA A 277 0.33 -3.33 11.73
CA ALA A 277 -0.11 -2.03 11.26
C ALA A 277 -0.14 -1.97 9.73
N VAL A 278 -1.08 -1.25 9.16
CA VAL A 278 -1.19 -1.04 7.72
C VAL A 278 -1.28 0.44 7.37
N ILE A 279 -0.51 0.85 6.35
CA ILE A 279 -0.62 2.16 5.70
C ILE A 279 -1.19 1.92 4.31
N LEU A 280 -2.45 2.29 4.10
CA LEU A 280 -3.20 2.03 2.88
C LEU A 280 -3.27 3.31 2.05
N ILE A 281 -2.46 3.36 0.98
CA ILE A 281 -2.37 4.52 0.08
C ILE A 281 -3.21 4.23 -1.17
N GLY A 282 -4.39 4.87 -1.22
CA GLY A 282 -5.44 4.68 -2.23
C GLY A 282 -6.45 3.61 -1.81
N GLY A 283 -6.26 2.36 -2.21
CA GLY A 283 -7.21 1.29 -1.87
C GLY A 283 -7.11 0.11 -2.84
N GLY A 284 -8.25 -0.32 -3.36
CA GLY A 284 -8.34 -1.37 -4.38
C GLY A 284 -7.76 -2.73 -3.97
N SER A 285 -7.24 -3.45 -4.95
CA SER A 285 -6.72 -4.81 -4.77
C SER A 285 -5.54 -4.90 -3.79
N PRO A 286 -4.53 -4.00 -3.80
CA PRO A 286 -3.42 -4.06 -2.84
C PRO A 286 -3.85 -3.90 -1.38
N LYS A 287 -4.80 -2.98 -1.09
CA LYS A 287 -5.41 -2.83 0.23
C LYS A 287 -6.08 -4.14 0.67
N ASN A 288 -6.93 -4.70 -0.21
CA ASN A 288 -7.67 -5.90 0.13
C ASN A 288 -6.74 -7.10 0.33
N PHE A 289 -5.74 -7.30 -0.54
CA PHE A 289 -4.73 -8.35 -0.39
C PHE A 289 -4.05 -8.28 0.99
N MET A 290 -3.68 -7.07 1.41
CA MET A 290 -3.02 -6.84 2.70
C MET A 290 -3.93 -7.21 3.88
N LEU A 291 -5.19 -6.78 3.85
CA LEU A 291 -6.16 -7.05 4.90
C LEU A 291 -6.70 -8.50 4.89
N GLN A 292 -6.67 -9.19 3.73
CA GLN A 292 -7.11 -10.60 3.61
C GLN A 292 -6.18 -11.60 4.32
N THR A 293 -5.00 -11.18 4.76
CA THR A 293 -4.14 -12.02 5.61
C THR A 293 -4.85 -12.47 6.88
N GLU A 294 -5.71 -11.63 7.45
CA GLU A 294 -6.46 -11.95 8.67
C GLU A 294 -7.58 -12.98 8.43
N PRO A 295 -8.52 -12.81 7.46
CA PRO A 295 -9.43 -13.88 7.08
C PRO A 295 -8.72 -15.17 6.66
N GLN A 296 -7.57 -15.09 5.99
CA GLN A 296 -6.79 -16.28 5.68
C GLN A 296 -6.39 -17.05 6.96
N ILE A 297 -5.89 -16.34 7.98
CA ILE A 297 -5.53 -16.94 9.28
C ILE A 297 -6.76 -17.54 9.96
N GLN A 298 -7.83 -16.74 10.10
CA GLN A 298 -8.99 -17.06 10.94
C GLN A 298 -9.93 -18.07 10.30
N GLU A 299 -10.28 -17.89 9.03
CA GLU A 299 -11.33 -18.66 8.34
C GLU A 299 -10.75 -19.86 7.59
N VAL A 300 -9.72 -19.63 6.76
CA VAL A 300 -9.18 -20.68 5.89
C VAL A 300 -8.24 -21.62 6.65
N LEU A 301 -7.34 -21.05 7.46
CA LEU A 301 -6.39 -21.82 8.25
C LEU A 301 -6.93 -22.23 9.63
N MET A 302 -8.05 -21.63 10.06
CA MET A 302 -8.70 -21.89 11.36
C MET A 302 -7.76 -21.64 12.56
N ILE A 303 -6.86 -20.68 12.43
CA ILE A 303 -5.93 -20.30 13.49
C ILE A 303 -6.56 -19.12 14.26
N PRO A 304 -6.68 -19.20 15.61
CA PRO A 304 -7.24 -18.11 16.41
C PRO A 304 -6.43 -16.81 16.25
N GLU A 305 -7.08 -15.75 15.80
CA GLU A 305 -6.55 -14.39 15.62
C GLU A 305 -7.69 -13.37 15.69
N VAL A 306 -7.38 -12.09 15.89
CA VAL A 306 -8.38 -11.02 16.15
C VAL A 306 -8.39 -9.87 15.13
N GLY A 307 -7.44 -9.83 14.21
CA GLY A 307 -7.33 -8.77 13.19
C GLY A 307 -6.15 -7.81 13.40
N GLN A 308 -5.96 -6.88 12.46
CA GLN A 308 -4.92 -5.85 12.50
C GLN A 308 -5.12 -4.90 13.69
N ASP A 309 -4.02 -4.45 14.29
CA ASP A 309 -4.07 -3.55 15.42
C ASP A 309 -4.22 -2.08 15.01
N TYR A 310 -3.54 -1.64 13.94
CA TYR A 310 -3.52 -0.23 13.52
C TYR A 310 -3.78 -0.10 12.02
N ASP A 311 -4.65 0.85 11.63
CA ASP A 311 -5.01 1.08 10.23
C ASP A 311 -4.99 2.58 9.91
N ILE A 312 -4.20 2.95 8.90
CA ILE A 312 -4.25 4.26 8.27
C ILE A 312 -4.64 4.07 6.81
N ASN A 313 -5.80 4.59 6.42
CA ASN A 313 -6.26 4.59 5.04
C ASN A 313 -6.34 6.03 4.51
N VAL A 314 -5.62 6.32 3.43
CA VAL A 314 -5.72 7.58 2.69
C VAL A 314 -6.37 7.29 1.35
N THR A 315 -7.54 7.85 1.10
CA THR A 315 -8.32 7.61 -0.13
C THR A 315 -9.30 8.74 -0.37
N ASP A 316 -9.62 9.02 -1.62
CA ASP A 316 -10.72 9.92 -2.03
C ASP A 316 -12.02 9.16 -2.33
N ALA A 317 -11.99 7.81 -2.26
CA ALA A 317 -13.15 6.97 -2.53
C ALA A 317 -14.19 7.05 -1.40
N ARG A 318 -15.45 7.24 -1.80
CA ARG A 318 -16.58 7.30 -0.87
C ARG A 318 -16.99 5.89 -0.42
N PRO A 319 -17.37 5.70 0.86
CA PRO A 319 -17.76 4.39 1.38
C PRO A 319 -19.07 3.87 0.78
N ASP A 320 -19.98 4.77 0.40
CA ASP A 320 -21.34 4.43 -0.10
C ASP A 320 -21.38 3.93 -1.55
N THR A 321 -20.23 3.83 -2.23
CA THR A 321 -20.13 3.28 -3.59
C THR A 321 -19.96 1.76 -3.63
N GLY A 322 -19.71 1.11 -2.49
CA GLY A 322 -19.48 -0.33 -2.37
C GLY A 322 -18.11 -0.81 -2.88
N GLY A 323 -17.23 0.11 -3.28
CA GLY A 323 -15.88 -0.21 -3.75
C GLY A 323 -14.90 -0.49 -2.58
N LEU A 324 -13.93 -1.39 -2.80
CA LEU A 324 -12.91 -1.76 -1.81
C LEU A 324 -12.13 -0.56 -1.26
N SER A 325 -11.86 0.45 -2.09
CA SER A 325 -11.08 1.62 -1.70
C SER A 325 -11.77 2.45 -0.62
N GLY A 326 -13.11 2.55 -0.66
CA GLY A 326 -13.91 3.33 0.27
C GLY A 326 -14.34 2.58 1.54
N ALA A 327 -14.20 1.25 1.60
CA ALA A 327 -14.61 0.45 2.75
C ALA A 327 -13.91 0.94 4.03
N PRO A 328 -14.67 1.37 5.07
CA PRO A 328 -14.10 1.91 6.30
C PRO A 328 -13.58 0.81 7.24
N PRO A 329 -12.65 1.13 8.17
CA PRO A 329 -12.17 0.17 9.17
C PRO A 329 -13.29 -0.48 10.01
N SER A 330 -14.37 0.25 10.30
CA SER A 330 -15.54 -0.29 11.03
C SER A 330 -16.24 -1.44 10.29
N GLU A 331 -16.31 -1.40 8.96
CA GLU A 331 -16.79 -2.52 8.15
C GLU A 331 -15.81 -3.70 8.20
N ALA A 332 -14.51 -3.41 8.15
CA ALA A 332 -13.44 -4.41 8.20
C ALA A 332 -13.45 -5.23 9.51
N VAL A 333 -13.98 -4.69 10.61
CA VAL A 333 -14.17 -5.42 11.87
C VAL A 333 -15.09 -6.63 11.67
N SER A 334 -16.20 -6.47 10.94
CA SER A 334 -17.16 -7.58 10.70
C SER A 334 -16.57 -8.73 9.87
N TRP A 335 -15.47 -8.46 9.16
CA TRP A 335 -14.70 -9.44 8.39
C TRP A 335 -13.48 -9.99 9.14
N GLY A 336 -13.33 -9.71 10.43
CA GLY A 336 -12.16 -10.10 11.21
C GLY A 336 -10.84 -9.45 10.77
N LYS A 337 -10.88 -8.44 9.90
CA LYS A 337 -9.70 -7.77 9.36
C LYS A 337 -9.05 -6.79 10.33
N ILE A 338 -9.85 -6.21 11.22
CA ILE A 338 -9.43 -5.23 12.24
C ILE A 338 -9.88 -5.74 13.60
N ASP A 339 -8.98 -5.68 14.58
CA ASP A 339 -9.30 -5.99 15.97
C ASP A 339 -10.35 -5.00 16.49
N PRO A 340 -11.55 -5.46 16.92
CA PRO A 340 -12.61 -4.60 17.39
C PRO A 340 -12.21 -3.75 18.60
N THR A 341 -11.24 -4.19 19.40
CA THR A 341 -10.71 -3.45 20.56
C THR A 341 -9.79 -2.31 20.17
N GLN A 342 -9.28 -2.32 18.93
CA GLN A 342 -8.33 -1.34 18.39
C GLN A 342 -8.99 -0.38 17.37
N LEU A 343 -10.31 -0.38 17.22
CA LEU A 343 -11.00 0.45 16.23
C LEU A 343 -10.71 1.96 16.41
N GLU A 344 -10.46 2.43 17.63
CA GLU A 344 -10.07 3.81 17.91
C GLU A 344 -8.66 4.15 17.41
N GLU A 345 -7.83 3.16 17.16
CA GLU A 345 -6.48 3.28 16.59
C GLU A 345 -6.50 3.09 15.06
N THR A 346 -7.60 3.47 14.42
CA THR A 346 -7.77 3.45 12.97
C THR A 346 -8.17 4.83 12.44
N VAL A 347 -7.67 5.19 11.25
CA VAL A 347 -7.96 6.48 10.63
C VAL A 347 -8.19 6.33 9.13
N THR A 348 -9.30 6.85 8.63
CA THR A 348 -9.50 7.09 7.19
C THR A 348 -9.46 8.59 6.90
N ALA A 349 -8.47 9.04 6.16
CA ALA A 349 -8.35 10.41 5.66
C ALA A 349 -8.84 10.44 4.20
N TYR A 350 -9.93 11.17 3.94
CA TYR A 350 -10.49 11.34 2.60
C TYR A 350 -9.76 12.46 1.86
N LEU A 351 -8.57 12.13 1.35
CA LEU A 351 -7.65 13.07 0.73
C LEU A 351 -7.00 12.43 -0.49
N ASP A 352 -6.58 13.27 -1.42
CA ASP A 352 -5.69 12.86 -2.52
C ASP A 352 -4.36 12.35 -1.94
N VAL A 353 -3.99 11.14 -2.33
CA VAL A 353 -2.79 10.46 -1.82
C VAL A 353 -1.50 11.15 -2.27
N THR A 354 -1.50 11.82 -3.43
CA THR A 354 -0.31 12.51 -3.96
C THR A 354 0.06 13.75 -3.14
N VAL A 355 -0.91 14.29 -2.39
CA VAL A 355 -0.73 15.39 -1.45
C VAL A 355 -0.50 14.89 -0.02
N ALA A 356 -1.38 14.02 0.47
CA ALA A 356 -1.37 13.59 1.87
C ALA A 356 -0.15 12.75 2.23
N PHE A 357 0.24 11.80 1.36
CA PHE A 357 1.30 10.86 1.69
C PHE A 357 2.68 11.52 1.86
N PRO A 358 3.16 12.41 0.98
CA PRO A 358 4.39 13.16 1.21
C PRO A 358 4.39 13.98 2.51
N LEU A 359 3.25 14.59 2.86
CA LEU A 359 3.10 15.36 4.10
C LEU A 359 3.23 14.45 5.33
N MET A 360 2.62 13.26 5.31
CA MET A 360 2.74 12.26 6.37
C MET A 360 4.17 11.79 6.54
N VAL A 361 4.89 11.52 5.45
CA VAL A 361 6.30 11.11 5.47
C VAL A 361 7.19 12.23 6.03
N ALA A 362 6.97 13.47 5.60
CA ALA A 362 7.69 14.63 6.11
C ALA A 362 7.47 14.81 7.63
N TYR A 363 6.23 14.68 8.09
CA TYR A 363 5.88 14.78 9.52
C TYR A 363 6.58 13.70 10.35
N VAL A 364 6.51 12.44 9.94
CA VAL A 364 7.13 11.31 10.64
C VAL A 364 8.65 11.52 10.76
N ARG A 365 9.29 11.89 9.66
CA ARG A 365 10.75 12.10 9.66
C ARG A 365 11.22 13.24 10.54
N GLN A 366 10.37 14.22 10.83
CA GLN A 366 10.69 15.33 11.73
C GLN A 366 10.34 15.05 13.20
N THR A 367 9.42 14.11 13.46
CA THR A 367 8.88 13.89 14.80
C THR A 367 9.29 12.57 15.45
N THR A 368 9.98 11.68 14.72
CA THR A 368 10.37 10.35 15.22
C THR A 368 11.83 10.04 14.94
N ARG A 369 12.27 8.84 15.33
CA ARG A 369 13.59 8.29 15.00
C ARG A 369 13.46 7.13 14.01
N PRO A 370 14.50 6.81 13.24
CA PRO A 370 14.52 5.61 12.40
C PRO A 370 14.32 4.35 13.25
N LYS A 371 13.59 3.38 12.68
CA LYS A 371 13.41 2.04 13.26
C LYS A 371 14.40 1.06 12.64
N LYS A 372 14.68 -0.02 13.37
CA LYS A 372 15.46 -1.14 12.86
C LYS A 372 14.66 -1.90 11.79
N GLN A 373 15.32 -2.21 10.67
CA GLN A 373 14.73 -3.02 9.58
C GLN A 373 14.49 -4.46 10.05
N LYS A 374 13.29 -4.99 9.89
CA LYS A 374 12.95 -6.39 10.23
C LYS A 374 13.47 -7.39 9.20
N ARG A 375 13.78 -6.95 7.97
CA ARG A 375 14.36 -7.73 6.87
C ARG A 375 13.60 -9.04 6.58
N LEU A 376 12.26 -8.95 6.53
CA LEU A 376 11.35 -10.10 6.50
C LEU A 376 11.54 -11.00 5.27
N TYR A 377 12.07 -10.46 4.17
CA TYR A 377 12.38 -11.28 3.00
C TYR A 377 13.35 -12.42 3.35
N HIS A 378 14.40 -12.14 4.11
CA HIS A 378 15.42 -13.14 4.47
C HIS A 378 14.94 -14.17 5.49
N ARG A 379 13.81 -13.91 6.12
CA ARG A 379 13.18 -14.81 7.10
C ARG A 379 12.06 -15.67 6.49
N GLY A 380 11.83 -15.59 5.19
CA GLY A 380 10.65 -16.17 4.55
C GLY A 380 10.46 -17.65 4.80
N GLN A 381 11.53 -18.46 4.80
CA GLN A 381 11.44 -19.89 5.11
C GLN A 381 11.02 -20.14 6.56
N GLU A 382 11.65 -19.45 7.52
CA GLU A 382 11.29 -19.51 8.96
C GLU A 382 9.80 -19.17 9.17
N LEU A 383 9.36 -18.08 8.53
CA LEU A 383 7.98 -17.61 8.64
C LEU A 383 6.98 -18.63 8.07
N HIS A 384 7.30 -19.20 6.92
CA HIS A 384 6.49 -20.23 6.27
C HIS A 384 6.39 -21.52 7.11
N GLU A 385 7.49 -21.97 7.69
CA GLU A 385 7.52 -23.12 8.59
C GLU A 385 6.63 -22.92 9.83
N LYS A 386 6.67 -21.73 10.41
CA LYS A 386 5.79 -21.35 11.53
C LYS A 386 4.31 -21.33 11.12
N LEU A 387 3.99 -20.84 9.92
CA LEU A 387 2.64 -20.87 9.38
C LEU A 387 2.14 -22.31 9.21
N MET A 388 2.93 -23.17 8.57
CA MET A 388 2.59 -24.58 8.40
C MET A 388 2.37 -25.29 9.74
N LYS A 389 3.26 -25.06 10.72
CA LYS A 389 3.11 -25.61 12.06
C LYS A 389 1.78 -25.19 12.69
N SER A 390 1.48 -23.88 12.71
CA SER A 390 0.24 -23.36 13.26
C SER A 390 -1.00 -23.90 12.53
N TYR A 391 -0.95 -24.05 11.22
CA TYR A 391 -2.03 -24.65 10.42
C TYR A 391 -2.31 -26.10 10.85
N LEU A 392 -1.26 -26.92 10.94
CA LEU A 392 -1.41 -28.33 11.33
C LEU A 392 -1.91 -28.50 12.77
N GLU A 393 -1.55 -27.60 13.68
CA GLU A 393 -1.95 -27.66 15.09
C GLU A 393 -3.40 -27.19 15.33
N ASN A 394 -3.92 -26.26 14.53
CA ASN A 394 -5.20 -25.61 14.80
C ASN A 394 -6.35 -26.06 13.86
N ASN A 395 -6.06 -26.42 12.62
CA ASN A 395 -7.09 -26.75 11.65
C ASN A 395 -7.63 -28.17 11.86
N ARG A 396 -8.90 -28.27 12.24
CA ARG A 396 -9.58 -29.54 12.53
C ARG A 396 -9.84 -30.41 11.30
N GLU A 397 -9.81 -29.83 10.11
CA GLU A 397 -10.15 -30.51 8.85
C GLU A 397 -8.94 -31.10 8.14
N VAL A 398 -7.71 -30.81 8.61
CA VAL A 398 -6.47 -31.22 7.94
C VAL A 398 -6.44 -32.72 7.63
N GLU A 399 -6.78 -33.58 8.60
CA GLU A 399 -6.75 -35.03 8.39
C GLU A 399 -7.86 -35.51 7.43
N GLN A 400 -9.05 -34.89 7.49
CA GLN A 400 -10.14 -35.19 6.56
C GLN A 400 -9.76 -34.77 5.12
N LEU A 401 -9.17 -33.60 4.94
CA LEU A 401 -8.72 -33.10 3.64
C LEU A 401 -7.58 -33.94 3.08
N LYS A 402 -6.60 -34.33 3.91
CA LYS A 402 -5.53 -35.28 3.50
C LYS A 402 -6.10 -36.59 2.98
N ASN A 403 -7.06 -37.16 3.71
CA ASN A 403 -7.68 -38.42 3.33
C ASN A 403 -8.52 -38.29 2.04
N LEU A 404 -9.22 -37.16 1.89
CA LEU A 404 -9.99 -36.83 0.67
C LEU A 404 -9.06 -36.71 -0.55
N ILE A 405 -7.96 -35.99 -0.44
CA ILE A 405 -6.97 -35.81 -1.52
C ILE A 405 -6.41 -37.19 -1.92
N LYS A 406 -5.97 -38.02 -0.95
CA LYS A 406 -5.45 -39.37 -1.23
C LYS A 406 -6.48 -40.23 -1.94
N LYS A 407 -7.75 -40.20 -1.49
CA LYS A 407 -8.84 -41.01 -2.06
C LYS A 407 -9.15 -40.58 -3.52
N LEU A 408 -9.17 -39.30 -3.81
CA LEU A 408 -9.45 -38.77 -5.13
C LEU A 408 -8.29 -38.99 -6.10
N SER A 409 -7.04 -38.83 -5.63
CA SER A 409 -5.84 -39.08 -6.43
C SER A 409 -5.62 -40.55 -6.75
N ALA A 410 -6.13 -41.50 -5.90
CA ALA A 410 -6.02 -42.95 -6.11
C ALA A 410 -7.10 -43.51 -7.10
N LYS A 411 -8.11 -42.69 -7.52
CA LYS A 411 -9.05 -43.10 -8.55
C LYS A 411 -8.35 -43.07 -9.91
N PRO A 412 -8.25 -44.16 -10.68
CA PRO A 412 -7.75 -44.06 -12.05
C PRO A 412 -8.68 -43.17 -12.82
N THR A 413 -8.10 -42.26 -13.60
CA THR A 413 -8.83 -41.50 -14.64
C THR A 413 -9.40 -42.54 -15.60
N GLY A 414 -10.63 -43.00 -15.34
CA GLY A 414 -11.36 -43.80 -16.26
C GLY A 414 -11.47 -43.04 -17.57
N ARG A 415 -10.87 -43.54 -18.62
CA ARG A 415 -11.11 -43.13 -19.96
C ARG A 415 -12.61 -43.28 -20.17
N GLU A 416 -13.35 -42.17 -20.19
CA GLU A 416 -14.65 -42.15 -20.83
C GLU A 416 -14.41 -42.53 -22.32
N LYS A 417 -15.01 -43.62 -22.71
CA LYS A 417 -15.05 -44.06 -24.09
C LYS A 417 -16.12 -43.25 -24.85
#